data_03207607ce5060da4e12256a2387dafd
#
_entry.id   03207607ce5060da4e12256a2387dafd
#
_cell.length_a   1.000
_cell.length_b   1.000
_cell.length_c   1.000
_cell.angle_alpha   90.00
_cell.angle_beta   90.00
_cell.angle_gamma   90.00
#
_symmetry.space_group_name_H-M   'P 1'
#
loop_
_entity.id
_entity.type
_entity.pdbx_description
1 polymer ?
#
loop_
_entity_poly.entity_id
_entity_poly.type
_entity_poly.pdbx_seq_one_letter_code
_entity_poly.pdbx_strand_id
1 'polypeptide(L)'
;ISIGQFVLPFAIGMVAAANMSFRTLFVITMALIVIDGLIIAFMPFPPMNNNVGGEKAKPEKMKFNATSWAIIGIGFTCTSTFQLWLNCNQELGKLYGMADPSKIQSFYSLGTMCAILITAVLVKKFILPVRILILYPAIATLMLLIIYIVQTPTICLIGGFVIGYAAAGGVLQLAVSTANEFFPTNKGKITSIVMISSSLANYIVLNVASYITKAGGIEGPKYVLLFN
;
A
#
# COMPACT_ATOMS: atom_id res chain seq x y z
N ILE A 1 4.70 8.40 -4.40
CA ILE A 1 5.06 7.05 -3.88
C ILE A 1 4.99 6.04 -5.03
N SER A 2 3.86 5.92 -5.74
CA SER A 2 3.66 4.88 -6.77
C SER A 2 4.63 4.95 -7.96
N ILE A 3 4.99 6.14 -8.41
CA ILE A 3 5.98 6.31 -9.49
C ILE A 3 7.35 5.78 -9.04
N GLY A 4 7.77 6.11 -7.81
CA GLY A 4 9.03 5.59 -7.26
C GLY A 4 9.03 4.06 -7.15
N GLN A 5 7.94 3.47 -6.70
CA GLN A 5 7.78 2.01 -6.63
C GLN A 5 7.78 1.33 -8.01
N PHE A 6 7.33 2.04 -9.06
CA PHE A 6 7.40 1.53 -10.43
C PHE A 6 8.81 1.63 -11.03
N VAL A 7 9.47 2.76 -10.83
CA VAL A 7 10.81 3.03 -11.42
C VAL A 7 11.92 2.23 -10.72
N LEU A 8 11.80 2.01 -9.40
CA LEU A 8 12.86 1.38 -8.61
C LEU A 8 13.25 -0.04 -9.09
N PRO A 9 12.32 -0.97 -9.40
CA PRO A 9 12.68 -2.28 -9.93
C PRO A 9 13.46 -2.21 -11.25
N PHE A 10 13.10 -1.26 -12.13
CA PHE A 10 13.84 -1.05 -13.38
C PHE A 10 15.26 -0.50 -13.12
N ALA A 11 15.39 0.44 -12.20
CA ALA A 11 16.69 0.98 -11.80
C ALA A 11 17.58 -0.12 -11.20
N ILE A 12 17.02 -1.00 -10.37
CA ILE A 12 17.72 -2.16 -9.82
C ILE A 12 18.15 -3.10 -10.94
N GLY A 13 17.26 -3.39 -11.90
CA GLY A 13 17.56 -4.24 -13.06
C GLY A 13 18.67 -3.66 -13.95
N MET A 14 18.66 -2.35 -14.18
CA MET A 14 19.70 -1.66 -14.95
C MET A 14 21.06 -1.72 -14.25
N VAL A 15 21.12 -1.49 -12.94
CA VAL A 15 22.34 -1.56 -12.13
C VAL A 15 22.90 -2.98 -12.12
N ALA A 16 22.03 -3.99 -12.01
CA ALA A 16 22.40 -5.40 -12.07
C ALA A 16 22.93 -5.79 -13.46
N ALA A 17 22.28 -5.35 -14.54
CA ALA A 17 22.70 -5.60 -15.91
C ALA A 17 24.05 -4.94 -16.24
N ALA A 18 24.34 -3.80 -15.63
CA ALA A 18 25.63 -3.09 -15.77
C ALA A 18 26.75 -3.66 -14.88
N ASN A 19 26.52 -4.79 -14.18
CA ASN A 19 27.45 -5.36 -13.20
C ASN A 19 27.92 -4.37 -12.12
N MET A 20 27.14 -3.34 -11.83
CA MET A 20 27.46 -2.35 -10.81
C MET A 20 27.06 -2.84 -9.41
N SER A 21 27.79 -2.40 -8.40
CA SER A 21 27.45 -2.73 -7.02
C SER A 21 26.12 -2.09 -6.59
N PHE A 22 25.33 -2.79 -5.77
CA PHE A 22 24.14 -2.20 -5.13
C PHE A 22 24.42 -0.91 -4.36
N ARG A 23 25.66 -0.69 -3.92
CA ARG A 23 26.09 0.58 -3.31
C ARG A 23 25.86 1.78 -4.22
N THR A 24 26.02 1.60 -5.53
CA THR A 24 25.77 2.67 -6.52
C THR A 24 24.32 3.13 -6.50
N LEU A 25 23.38 2.20 -6.34
CA LEU A 25 21.96 2.53 -6.22
C LEU A 25 21.69 3.39 -4.98
N PHE A 26 22.28 3.04 -3.82
CA PHE A 26 22.15 3.83 -2.60
C PHE A 26 22.76 5.23 -2.75
N VAL A 27 23.92 5.36 -3.44
CA VAL A 27 24.54 6.67 -3.68
C VAL A 27 23.64 7.54 -4.57
N ILE A 28 23.08 6.98 -5.64
CA ILE A 28 22.15 7.69 -6.54
C ILE A 28 20.92 8.14 -5.75
N THR A 29 20.32 7.25 -4.96
CA THR A 29 19.13 7.57 -4.15
C THR A 29 19.46 8.67 -3.12
N MET A 30 20.62 8.59 -2.47
CA MET A 30 21.07 9.62 -1.52
C MET A 30 21.25 10.98 -2.20
N ALA A 31 21.86 11.00 -3.38
CA ALA A 31 22.00 12.24 -4.15
C ALA A 31 20.64 12.85 -4.52
N LEU A 32 19.68 12.04 -4.94
CA LEU A 32 18.30 12.50 -5.22
C LEU A 32 17.63 13.08 -3.99
N ILE A 33 17.76 12.45 -2.82
CA ILE A 33 17.20 12.95 -1.55
C ILE A 33 17.82 14.29 -1.15
N VAL A 34 19.13 14.44 -1.33
CA VAL A 34 19.82 15.72 -1.05
C VAL A 34 19.31 16.82 -1.98
N ILE A 35 19.19 16.53 -3.29
CA ILE A 35 18.65 17.49 -4.27
C ILE A 35 17.21 17.89 -3.88
N ASP A 36 16.35 16.93 -3.54
CA ASP A 36 14.98 17.19 -3.13
C ASP A 36 14.93 18.05 -1.86
N GLY A 37 15.76 17.74 -0.86
CA GLY A 37 15.92 18.53 0.34
C GLY A 37 16.36 19.97 0.06
N LEU A 38 17.29 20.19 -0.87
CA LEU A 38 17.70 21.52 -1.29
C LEU A 38 16.57 22.26 -2.00
N ILE A 39 15.84 21.61 -2.90
CA ILE A 39 14.68 22.21 -3.58
C ILE A 39 13.66 22.67 -2.53
N ILE A 40 13.33 21.83 -1.55
CA ILE A 40 12.37 22.17 -0.48
C ILE A 40 12.88 23.33 0.36
N ALA A 41 14.19 23.37 0.68
CA ALA A 41 14.78 24.45 1.47
C ALA A 41 14.70 25.83 0.80
N PHE A 42 14.75 25.85 -0.53
CA PHE A 42 14.65 27.10 -1.31
C PHE A 42 13.23 27.41 -1.80
N MET A 43 12.28 26.50 -1.64
CA MET A 43 10.88 26.79 -1.98
C MET A 43 10.25 27.73 -0.97
N PRO A 44 9.63 28.86 -1.41
CA PRO A 44 8.85 29.68 -0.51
C PRO A 44 7.67 28.89 0.02
N PHE A 45 7.55 28.81 1.35
CA PHE A 45 6.39 28.18 1.97
C PHE A 45 5.12 28.94 1.54
N PRO A 46 4.09 28.22 1.10
CA PRO A 46 2.81 28.86 0.82
C PRO A 46 2.33 29.54 2.11
N PRO A 47 1.78 30.77 2.01
CA PRO A 47 1.30 31.47 3.19
C PRO A 47 0.29 30.58 3.91
N MET A 48 0.58 30.27 5.19
CA MET A 48 -0.38 29.57 6.03
C MET A 48 -1.62 30.44 6.12
N ASN A 49 -2.65 30.05 5.40
CA ASN A 49 -3.92 30.75 5.46
C ASN A 49 -4.59 30.36 6.79
N ASN A 50 -4.20 31.05 7.87
CA ASN A 50 -4.81 30.91 9.20
C ASN A 50 -6.30 31.25 9.19
N ASN A 51 -6.83 31.73 8.05
CA ASN A 51 -8.22 32.11 7.85
C ASN A 51 -9.08 31.02 7.20
N VAL A 52 -8.55 29.81 6.92
CA VAL A 52 -9.36 28.64 6.56
C VAL A 52 -9.90 28.01 7.86
N GLY A 53 -10.81 28.70 8.47
CA GLY A 53 -11.48 28.27 9.66
C GLY A 53 -12.10 29.50 10.30
N GLY A 54 -13.25 29.91 9.80
CA GLY A 54 -14.15 30.65 10.64
C GLY A 54 -14.23 29.93 11.98
N GLU A 55 -14.24 30.72 13.07
CA GLU A 55 -14.37 30.33 14.46
C GLU A 55 -13.62 29.04 14.82
N LYS A 56 -12.64 29.12 15.69
CA LYS A 56 -12.04 27.98 16.36
C LYS A 56 -13.18 27.18 16.99
N ALA A 57 -13.79 26.27 16.21
CA ALA A 57 -14.77 25.35 16.74
C ALA A 57 -14.07 24.66 17.94
N LYS A 58 -14.63 24.83 19.13
CA LYS A 58 -14.13 24.17 20.32
C LYS A 58 -13.93 22.71 19.97
N PRO A 59 -12.79 22.10 20.31
CA PRO A 59 -12.51 20.72 19.96
C PRO A 59 -13.62 19.85 20.57
N GLU A 60 -14.59 19.46 19.75
CA GLU A 60 -15.62 18.51 20.16
C GLU A 60 -14.94 17.20 20.51
N LYS A 61 -15.39 16.60 21.61
CA LYS A 61 -14.90 15.26 21.99
C LYS A 61 -15.26 14.30 20.87
N MET A 62 -14.27 13.67 20.27
CA MET A 62 -14.48 12.63 19.25
C MET A 62 -15.29 11.51 19.85
N LYS A 63 -16.50 11.29 19.33
CA LYS A 63 -17.32 10.12 19.67
C LYS A 63 -17.05 9.04 18.65
N PHE A 64 -16.48 7.93 19.09
CA PHE A 64 -16.23 6.77 18.25
C PHE A 64 -17.46 5.91 18.16
N ASN A 65 -18.04 5.82 16.97
CA ASN A 65 -19.15 4.92 16.64
C ASN A 65 -18.57 3.64 15.98
N ALA A 66 -19.41 2.62 15.81
CA ALA A 66 -19.05 1.38 15.11
C ALA A 66 -18.43 1.66 13.72
N THR A 67 -18.96 2.64 12.98
CA THR A 67 -18.43 3.07 11.68
C THR A 67 -17.00 3.60 11.79
N SER A 68 -16.68 4.36 12.83
CA SER A 68 -15.33 4.88 13.05
C SER A 68 -14.31 3.75 13.29
N TRP A 69 -14.68 2.77 14.10
CA TRP A 69 -13.87 1.58 14.34
C TRP A 69 -13.70 0.74 13.08
N ALA A 70 -14.76 0.60 12.27
CA ALA A 70 -14.69 -0.08 10.98
C ALA A 70 -13.69 0.59 10.04
N ILE A 71 -13.69 1.92 9.93
CA ILE A 71 -12.74 2.67 9.08
C ILE A 71 -11.30 2.49 9.57
N ILE A 72 -11.06 2.52 10.89
CA ILE A 72 -9.74 2.25 11.48
C ILE A 72 -9.32 0.80 11.16
N GLY A 73 -10.24 -0.15 11.29
CA GLY A 73 -10.03 -1.55 10.92
C GLY A 73 -9.68 -1.74 9.45
N ILE A 74 -10.32 -1.01 8.54
CA ILE A 74 -9.98 -1.00 7.12
C ILE A 74 -8.55 -0.50 6.91
N GLY A 75 -8.12 0.56 7.61
CA GLY A 75 -6.74 1.04 7.56
C GLY A 75 -5.73 -0.04 7.99
N PHE A 76 -6.06 -0.84 9.01
CA PHE A 76 -5.25 -1.97 9.46
C PHE A 76 -5.21 -3.09 8.40
N THR A 77 -6.35 -3.59 7.96
CA THR A 77 -6.46 -4.75 7.06
C THR A 77 -5.90 -4.46 5.66
N CYS A 78 -6.20 -3.29 5.10
CA CYS A 78 -5.63 -2.91 3.80
C CYS A 78 -4.11 -2.87 3.84
N THR A 79 -3.53 -2.27 4.90
CA THR A 79 -2.08 -2.22 5.06
C THR A 79 -1.50 -3.62 5.22
N SER A 80 -2.15 -4.48 6.00
CA SER A 80 -1.75 -5.88 6.14
C SER A 80 -1.64 -6.57 4.79
N THR A 81 -2.68 -6.50 3.98
CA THR A 81 -2.77 -7.20 2.71
C THR A 81 -1.67 -6.77 1.74
N PHE A 82 -1.49 -5.48 1.49
CA PHE A 82 -0.47 -5.08 0.54
C PHE A 82 0.96 -5.25 1.07
N GLN A 83 1.20 -5.13 2.38
CA GLN A 83 2.52 -5.33 2.96
C GLN A 83 2.91 -6.81 2.99
N LEU A 84 2.00 -7.71 3.33
CA LEU A 84 2.25 -9.14 3.24
C LEU A 84 2.60 -9.53 1.81
N TRP A 85 1.82 -9.06 0.84
CA TRP A 85 2.11 -9.32 -0.56
C TRP A 85 3.48 -8.80 -0.97
N LEU A 86 3.82 -7.54 -0.66
CA LEU A 86 5.11 -6.95 -0.99
C LEU A 86 6.31 -7.74 -0.45
N ASN A 87 6.17 -8.29 0.76
CA ASN A 87 7.26 -9.01 1.41
C ASN A 87 7.35 -10.49 1.01
N CYS A 88 6.23 -11.13 0.64
CA CYS A 88 6.20 -12.57 0.38
C CYS A 88 6.10 -12.95 -1.10
N ASN A 89 5.80 -12.01 -2.00
CA ASN A 89 5.51 -12.30 -3.41
C ASN A 89 6.68 -12.94 -4.16
N GLN A 90 7.92 -12.52 -3.86
CA GLN A 90 9.10 -13.05 -4.54
C GLN A 90 9.42 -14.49 -4.11
N GLU A 91 9.29 -14.77 -2.82
CA GLU A 91 9.47 -16.15 -2.29
C GLU A 91 8.40 -17.07 -2.83
N LEU A 92 7.16 -16.59 -2.89
CA LEU A 92 6.04 -17.30 -3.50
C LEU A 92 6.27 -17.57 -4.99
N GLY A 93 6.75 -16.58 -5.73
CA GLY A 93 7.11 -16.72 -7.14
C GLY A 93 8.18 -17.78 -7.37
N LYS A 94 9.20 -17.85 -6.51
CA LYS A 94 10.23 -18.91 -6.53
C LYS A 94 9.62 -20.27 -6.24
N LEU A 95 8.74 -20.36 -5.23
CA LEU A 95 8.06 -21.61 -4.87
C LEU A 95 7.25 -22.18 -6.03
N TYR A 96 6.61 -21.31 -6.82
CA TYR A 96 5.82 -21.72 -7.99
C TYR A 96 6.65 -21.84 -9.29
N GLY A 97 7.98 -21.87 -9.19
CA GLY A 97 8.88 -22.14 -10.33
C GLY A 97 9.09 -20.96 -11.26
N MET A 98 8.94 -19.73 -10.79
CA MET A 98 9.16 -18.53 -11.59
C MET A 98 10.66 -18.25 -11.76
N ALA A 99 11.12 -18.11 -13.02
CA ALA A 99 12.52 -17.82 -13.33
C ALA A 99 12.96 -16.42 -12.84
N ASP A 100 12.06 -15.44 -12.89
CA ASP A 100 12.32 -14.06 -12.48
C ASP A 100 11.18 -13.52 -11.60
N PRO A 101 11.20 -13.77 -10.28
CA PRO A 101 10.15 -13.34 -9.36
C PRO A 101 10.04 -11.82 -9.18
N SER A 102 11.07 -11.06 -9.55
CA SER A 102 11.06 -9.59 -9.45
C SER A 102 10.00 -8.95 -10.35
N LYS A 103 9.61 -9.64 -11.42
CA LYS A 103 8.53 -9.20 -12.33
C LYS A 103 7.19 -9.03 -11.63
N ILE A 104 6.93 -9.80 -10.57
CA ILE A 104 5.69 -9.68 -9.78
C ILE A 104 5.57 -8.27 -9.21
N GLN A 105 6.68 -7.71 -8.73
CA GLN A 105 6.74 -6.36 -8.19
C GLN A 105 6.43 -5.28 -9.24
N SER A 106 6.89 -5.48 -10.47
CA SER A 106 6.60 -4.55 -11.58
C SER A 106 5.10 -4.58 -11.93
N PHE A 107 4.50 -5.76 -12.02
CA PHE A 107 3.06 -5.92 -12.26
C PHE A 107 2.22 -5.34 -11.11
N TYR A 108 2.64 -5.52 -9.87
CA TYR A 108 2.01 -4.90 -8.72
C TYR A 108 2.04 -3.37 -8.80
N SER A 109 3.18 -2.78 -9.12
CA SER A 109 3.32 -1.33 -9.26
C SER A 109 2.47 -0.79 -10.41
N LEU A 110 2.39 -1.50 -11.53
CA LEU A 110 1.51 -1.16 -12.64
C LEU A 110 0.04 -1.21 -12.22
N GLY A 111 -0.37 -2.24 -11.50
CA GLY A 111 -1.72 -2.35 -10.93
C GLY A 111 -2.05 -1.17 -10.03
N THR A 112 -1.13 -0.79 -9.15
CA THR A 112 -1.30 0.36 -8.24
C THR A 112 -1.47 1.68 -9.02
N MET A 113 -0.67 1.90 -10.06
CA MET A 113 -0.77 3.11 -10.89
C MET A 113 -2.13 3.17 -11.62
N CYS A 114 -2.54 2.07 -12.24
CA CYS A 114 -3.84 1.98 -12.90
C CYS A 114 -4.99 2.22 -11.91
N ALA A 115 -4.90 1.65 -10.71
CA ALA A 115 -5.92 1.80 -9.69
C ALA A 115 -6.08 3.26 -9.24
N ILE A 116 -4.99 3.99 -9.01
CA ILE A 116 -5.07 5.40 -8.58
C ILE A 116 -5.82 6.23 -9.62
N LEU A 117 -5.51 6.06 -10.90
CA LEU A 117 -6.16 6.81 -11.98
C LEU A 117 -7.64 6.42 -12.11
N ILE A 118 -7.93 5.12 -12.16
CA ILE A 118 -9.29 4.61 -12.33
C ILE A 118 -10.15 4.92 -11.11
N THR A 119 -9.64 4.71 -9.90
CA THR A 119 -10.37 4.98 -8.65
C THR A 119 -10.70 6.47 -8.53
N ALA A 120 -9.79 7.37 -8.90
CA ALA A 120 -10.05 8.81 -8.87
C ALA A 120 -11.23 9.20 -9.78
N VAL A 121 -11.34 8.57 -10.95
CA VAL A 121 -12.46 8.80 -11.87
C VAL A 121 -13.76 8.15 -11.35
N LEU A 122 -13.66 6.93 -10.84
CA LEU A 122 -14.82 6.18 -10.31
C LEU A 122 -15.48 6.90 -9.14
N VAL A 123 -14.67 7.36 -8.17
CA VAL A 123 -15.17 8.08 -6.99
C VAL A 123 -15.82 9.41 -7.37
N LYS A 124 -15.25 10.09 -8.37
CA LYS A 124 -15.78 11.41 -8.80
C LYS A 124 -17.12 11.33 -9.51
N LYS A 125 -17.41 10.24 -10.26
CA LYS A 125 -18.55 10.20 -11.17
C LYS A 125 -19.55 9.07 -10.90
N PHE A 126 -19.13 7.91 -10.41
CA PHE A 126 -19.95 6.70 -10.56
C PHE A 126 -20.21 5.93 -9.25
N ILE A 127 -19.28 5.91 -8.32
CA ILE A 127 -19.36 4.99 -7.17
C ILE A 127 -19.06 5.73 -5.87
N LEU A 128 -19.87 5.46 -4.85
CA LEU A 128 -19.62 5.97 -3.50
C LEU A 128 -18.31 5.39 -2.94
N PRO A 129 -17.47 6.20 -2.26
CA PRO A 129 -16.21 5.75 -1.66
C PRO A 129 -16.34 4.48 -0.82
N VAL A 130 -17.41 4.38 -0.04
CA VAL A 130 -17.69 3.22 0.83
C VAL A 130 -17.84 1.91 0.06
N ARG A 131 -18.44 1.95 -1.14
CA ARG A 131 -18.57 0.74 -1.97
C ARG A 131 -17.23 0.24 -2.48
N ILE A 132 -16.32 1.14 -2.80
CA ILE A 132 -14.95 0.77 -3.22
C ILE A 132 -14.18 0.17 -2.06
N LEU A 133 -14.35 0.70 -0.83
CA LEU A 133 -13.73 0.17 0.38
C LEU A 133 -14.19 -1.27 0.73
N ILE A 134 -15.33 -1.71 0.19
CA ILE A 134 -15.82 -3.09 0.32
C ILE A 134 -15.37 -3.94 -0.88
N LEU A 135 -15.55 -3.43 -2.09
CA LEU A 135 -15.32 -4.18 -3.32
C LEU A 135 -13.84 -4.54 -3.53
N TYR A 136 -12.95 -3.58 -3.30
CA TYR A 136 -11.52 -3.79 -3.54
C TYR A 136 -10.89 -4.84 -2.62
N PRO A 137 -11.09 -4.83 -1.30
CA PRO A 137 -10.62 -5.93 -0.44
C PRO A 137 -11.22 -7.29 -0.81
N ALA A 138 -12.49 -7.33 -1.23
CA ALA A 138 -13.12 -8.57 -1.69
C ALA A 138 -12.41 -9.14 -2.95
N ILE A 139 -12.08 -8.27 -3.92
CA ILE A 139 -11.33 -8.68 -5.11
C ILE A 139 -9.92 -9.16 -4.72
N ALA A 140 -9.24 -8.46 -3.82
CA ALA A 140 -7.91 -8.88 -3.35
C ALA A 140 -7.95 -10.25 -2.66
N THR A 141 -8.94 -10.48 -1.79
CA THR A 141 -9.13 -11.77 -1.10
C THR A 141 -9.40 -12.90 -2.09
N LEU A 142 -10.28 -12.69 -3.07
CA LEU A 142 -10.54 -13.68 -4.11
C LEU A 142 -9.28 -14.00 -4.91
N MET A 143 -8.48 -12.99 -5.24
CA MET A 143 -7.24 -13.20 -5.97
C MET A 143 -6.21 -13.98 -5.16
N LEU A 144 -6.08 -13.71 -3.85
CA LEU A 144 -5.20 -14.48 -2.96
C LEU A 144 -5.61 -15.94 -2.89
N LEU A 145 -6.92 -16.24 -2.82
CA LEU A 145 -7.44 -17.61 -2.87
C LEU A 145 -7.13 -18.29 -4.22
N ILE A 146 -7.25 -17.59 -5.33
CA ILE A 146 -6.92 -18.13 -6.65
C ILE A 146 -5.41 -18.46 -6.72
N ILE A 147 -4.54 -17.59 -6.23
CA ILE A 147 -3.09 -17.83 -6.19
C ILE A 147 -2.76 -19.05 -5.32
N TYR A 148 -3.46 -19.20 -4.20
CA TYR A 148 -3.28 -20.35 -3.31
C TYR A 148 -3.65 -21.67 -3.96
N ILE A 149 -4.71 -21.70 -4.80
CA ILE A 149 -5.22 -22.90 -5.45
C ILE A 149 -4.43 -23.25 -6.72
N VAL A 150 -4.20 -22.25 -7.60
CA VAL A 150 -3.69 -22.50 -8.96
C VAL A 150 -2.18 -22.69 -9.02
N GLN A 151 -1.41 -22.08 -8.15
CA GLN A 151 0.03 -22.29 -7.93
C GLN A 151 0.90 -22.27 -9.20
N THR A 152 0.65 -21.35 -10.12
CA THR A 152 1.43 -21.20 -11.37
C THR A 152 2.17 -19.85 -11.44
N PRO A 153 3.31 -19.78 -12.16
CA PRO A 153 4.03 -18.52 -12.35
C PRO A 153 3.16 -17.41 -12.93
N THR A 154 2.32 -17.74 -13.90
CA THR A 154 1.45 -16.77 -14.59
C THR A 154 0.42 -16.17 -13.63
N ILE A 155 -0.15 -16.98 -12.74
CA ILE A 155 -1.13 -16.49 -11.77
C ILE A 155 -0.49 -15.55 -10.73
N CYS A 156 0.80 -15.72 -10.41
CA CYS A 156 1.53 -14.78 -9.56
C CYS A 156 1.68 -13.40 -10.21
N LEU A 157 1.90 -13.33 -11.52
CA LEU A 157 1.98 -12.05 -12.26
C LEU A 157 0.62 -11.34 -12.28
N ILE A 158 -0.43 -12.08 -12.66
CA ILE A 158 -1.81 -11.57 -12.65
C ILE A 158 -2.19 -11.14 -11.23
N GLY A 159 -1.85 -11.96 -10.25
CA GLY A 159 -2.07 -11.67 -8.84
C GLY A 159 -1.34 -10.43 -8.38
N GLY A 160 -0.10 -10.24 -8.79
CA GLY A 160 0.64 -9.01 -8.55
C GLY A 160 -0.12 -7.79 -9.03
N PHE A 161 -0.59 -7.80 -10.27
CA PHE A 161 -1.37 -6.70 -10.83
C PHE A 161 -2.70 -6.49 -10.08
N VAL A 162 -3.48 -7.54 -9.85
CA VAL A 162 -4.80 -7.45 -9.21
C VAL A 162 -4.69 -7.00 -7.75
N ILE A 163 -3.73 -7.53 -7.00
CA ILE A 163 -3.51 -7.12 -5.60
C ILE A 163 -2.96 -5.69 -5.54
N GLY A 164 -2.05 -5.32 -6.45
CA GLY A 164 -1.60 -3.94 -6.59
C GLY A 164 -2.76 -2.99 -6.86
N TYR A 165 -3.68 -3.38 -7.72
CA TYR A 165 -4.89 -2.62 -8.03
C TYR A 165 -5.84 -2.54 -6.84
N ALA A 166 -6.19 -3.67 -6.25
CA ALA A 166 -7.29 -3.78 -5.28
C ALA A 166 -6.88 -3.56 -3.81
N ALA A 167 -5.63 -3.83 -3.43
CA ALA A 167 -5.18 -3.63 -2.05
C ALA A 167 -4.40 -2.32 -1.86
N ALA A 168 -3.53 -1.97 -2.83
CA ALA A 168 -2.65 -0.80 -2.69
C ALA A 168 -3.15 0.44 -3.44
N GLY A 169 -4.02 0.28 -4.41
CA GLY A 169 -4.44 1.32 -5.35
C GLY A 169 -5.31 2.43 -4.77
N GLY A 170 -4.92 3.00 -3.65
CA GLY A 170 -5.60 4.15 -3.07
C GLY A 170 -6.63 3.82 -1.99
N VAL A 171 -6.79 2.54 -1.60
CA VAL A 171 -7.78 2.14 -0.59
C VAL A 171 -7.49 2.79 0.77
N LEU A 172 -6.23 2.83 1.19
CA LEU A 172 -5.84 3.49 2.44
C LEU A 172 -6.13 5.00 2.40
N GLN A 173 -5.81 5.67 1.29
CA GLN A 173 -6.08 7.08 1.10
C GLN A 173 -7.58 7.35 1.08
N LEU A 174 -8.35 6.46 0.46
CA LEU A 174 -9.81 6.54 0.44
C LEU A 174 -10.40 6.34 1.84
N ALA A 175 -9.88 5.40 2.62
CA ALA A 175 -10.26 5.20 4.02
C ALA A 175 -9.97 6.45 4.87
N VAL A 176 -8.79 7.05 4.71
CA VAL A 176 -8.44 8.31 5.40
C VAL A 176 -9.34 9.46 4.96
N SER A 177 -9.62 9.59 3.66
CA SER A 177 -10.54 10.62 3.15
C SER A 177 -11.94 10.46 3.74
N THR A 178 -12.47 9.23 3.70
CA THR A 178 -13.78 8.91 4.29
C THR A 178 -13.80 9.18 5.80
N ALA A 179 -12.73 8.82 6.52
CA ALA A 179 -12.61 9.14 7.94
C ALA A 179 -12.66 10.65 8.20
N ASN A 180 -12.01 11.45 7.36
CA ASN A 180 -12.01 12.90 7.48
C ASN A 180 -13.38 13.54 7.18
N GLU A 181 -14.21 12.90 6.37
CA GLU A 181 -15.61 13.31 6.14
C GLU A 181 -16.48 13.06 7.39
N PHE A 182 -16.25 11.96 8.10
CA PHE A 182 -16.96 11.66 9.36
C PHE A 182 -16.52 12.55 10.53
N PHE A 183 -15.29 13.08 10.50
CA PHE A 183 -14.73 13.91 11.56
C PHE A 183 -14.21 15.26 11.04
N PRO A 184 -15.08 16.14 10.52
CA PRO A 184 -14.66 17.36 9.84
C PRO A 184 -13.90 18.33 10.75
N THR A 185 -14.18 18.33 12.05
CA THR A 185 -13.53 19.20 13.05
C THR A 185 -12.20 18.61 13.58
N ASN A 186 -11.97 17.31 13.42
CA ASN A 186 -10.81 16.60 13.98
C ASN A 186 -10.02 15.81 12.92
N LYS A 187 -9.96 16.29 11.68
CA LYS A 187 -9.32 15.61 10.54
C LYS A 187 -7.90 15.13 10.83
N GLY A 188 -7.06 15.97 11.41
CA GLY A 188 -5.68 15.58 11.75
C GLY A 188 -5.60 14.44 12.76
N LYS A 189 -6.46 14.46 13.79
CA LYS A 189 -6.47 13.40 14.81
C LYS A 189 -6.93 12.06 14.24
N ILE A 190 -8.01 12.03 13.45
CA ILE A 190 -8.49 10.77 12.87
C ILE A 190 -7.51 10.22 11.84
N THR A 191 -6.91 11.08 11.03
CA THR A 191 -5.84 10.67 10.10
C THR A 191 -4.68 10.02 10.86
N SER A 192 -4.24 10.62 11.95
CA SER A 192 -3.16 10.06 12.78
C SER A 192 -3.55 8.69 13.36
N ILE A 193 -4.78 8.51 13.83
CA ILE A 193 -5.25 7.24 14.36
C ILE A 193 -5.26 6.15 13.27
N VAL A 194 -5.75 6.45 12.08
CA VAL A 194 -5.75 5.50 10.94
C VAL A 194 -4.31 5.16 10.54
N MET A 195 -3.40 6.14 10.53
CA MET A 195 -1.98 5.90 10.22
C MET A 195 -1.26 5.09 11.30
N ILE A 196 -1.57 5.31 12.57
CA ILE A 196 -1.05 4.47 13.67
C ILE A 196 -1.55 3.03 13.52
N SER A 197 -2.83 2.84 13.23
CA SER A 197 -3.40 1.52 12.96
C SER A 197 -2.69 0.81 11.80
N SER A 198 -2.45 1.52 10.70
CA SER A 198 -1.69 1.05 9.55
C SER A 198 -0.24 0.66 9.92
N SER A 199 0.44 1.48 10.71
CA SER A 199 1.80 1.20 11.16
C SER A 199 1.86 0.00 12.10
N LEU A 200 0.87 -0.14 12.98
CA LEU A 200 0.74 -1.28 13.88
C LEU A 200 0.48 -2.58 13.11
N ALA A 201 -0.35 -2.52 12.05
CA ALA A 201 -0.57 -3.63 11.14
C ALA A 201 0.76 -4.10 10.53
N ASN A 202 1.56 -3.18 10.03
CA ASN A 202 2.86 -3.47 9.45
C ASN A 202 3.76 -4.24 10.41
N TYR A 203 3.85 -3.77 11.65
CA TYR A 203 4.67 -4.41 12.67
C TYR A 203 4.15 -5.80 13.06
N ILE A 204 2.87 -5.92 13.41
CA ILE A 204 2.30 -7.18 13.90
C ILE A 204 2.26 -8.22 12.78
N VAL A 205 1.73 -7.85 11.63
CA VAL A 205 1.41 -8.81 10.56
C VAL A 205 2.67 -9.37 9.91
N LEU A 206 3.71 -8.55 9.72
CA LEU A 206 4.99 -9.04 9.18
C LEU A 206 5.71 -9.98 10.15
N ASN A 207 5.64 -9.73 11.45
CA ASN A 207 6.20 -10.65 12.45
C ASN A 207 5.48 -12.00 12.44
N VAL A 208 4.13 -11.99 12.39
CA VAL A 208 3.33 -13.22 12.29
C VAL A 208 3.63 -13.96 10.99
N ALA A 209 3.69 -13.26 9.85
CA ALA A 209 4.04 -13.86 8.57
C ALA A 209 5.43 -14.49 8.57
N SER A 210 6.42 -13.83 9.17
CA SER A 210 7.76 -14.39 9.34
C SER A 210 7.75 -15.66 10.17
N TYR A 211 6.95 -15.71 11.24
CA TYR A 211 6.79 -16.92 12.04
C TYR A 211 6.12 -18.06 11.24
N ILE A 212 5.03 -17.76 10.52
CA ILE A 212 4.34 -18.73 9.65
C ILE A 212 5.29 -19.28 8.59
N THR A 213 6.07 -18.41 7.94
CA THR A 213 7.04 -18.82 6.91
C THR A 213 8.10 -19.73 7.49
N LYS A 214 8.63 -19.44 8.68
CA LYS A 214 9.61 -20.30 9.36
C LYS A 214 9.01 -21.64 9.77
N ALA A 215 7.80 -21.64 10.32
CA ALA A 215 7.12 -22.87 10.76
C ALA A 215 6.68 -23.76 9.60
N GLY A 216 6.27 -23.16 8.47
CA GLY A 216 5.81 -23.86 7.27
C GLY A 216 6.95 -24.39 6.37
N GLY A 217 8.20 -24.05 6.66
CA GLY A 217 9.36 -24.49 5.87
C GLY A 217 9.25 -24.04 4.40
N ILE A 218 9.42 -24.98 3.46
CA ILE A 218 9.39 -24.68 2.01
C ILE A 218 8.04 -24.14 1.56
N GLU A 219 6.93 -24.60 2.13
CA GLU A 219 5.56 -24.13 1.80
C GLU A 219 5.13 -22.92 2.63
N GLY A 220 5.97 -22.41 3.52
CA GLY A 220 5.68 -21.30 4.40
C GLY A 220 5.08 -20.07 3.68
N PRO A 221 5.63 -19.60 2.56
CA PRO A 221 5.07 -18.46 1.82
C PRO A 221 3.63 -18.67 1.34
N LYS A 222 3.25 -19.93 1.05
CA LYS A 222 1.89 -20.31 0.67
C LYS A 222 0.89 -20.15 1.83
N TYR A 223 1.29 -20.53 3.05
CA TYR A 223 0.43 -20.38 4.22
C TYR A 223 0.22 -18.93 4.62
N VAL A 224 1.15 -18.05 4.30
CA VAL A 224 0.97 -16.60 4.48
C VAL A 224 -0.19 -16.05 3.65
N LEU A 225 -0.49 -16.62 2.48
CA LEU A 225 -1.65 -16.22 1.67
C LEU A 225 -2.99 -16.46 2.37
N LEU A 226 -3.09 -17.54 3.16
CA LEU A 226 -4.31 -17.85 3.93
C LEU A 226 -4.47 -16.97 5.17
N PHE A 227 -3.34 -16.48 5.69
CA PHE A 227 -3.34 -15.55 6.82
C PHE A 227 -3.70 -14.12 6.39
N ASN A 228 -3.44 -13.77 5.13
CA ASN A 228 -3.67 -12.43 4.56
C ASN A 228 -5.15 -12.21 4.24
#